data_6f087d958c2c0ea0657108fa63ebc142
#
_entry.id   6f087d958c2c0ea0657108fa63ebc142
#
_cell.length_a   1.000
_cell.length_b   1.000
_cell.length_c   1.000
_cell.angle_alpha   90.00
_cell.angle_beta   90.00
_cell.angle_gamma   90.00
#
_symmetry.space_group_name_H-M   'P 1'
#
loop_
_entity.id
_entity.type
_entity.pdbx_description
1 polymer ?
#
loop_
_entity_poly.entity_id
_entity_poly.type
_entity_poly.pdbx_seq_one_letter_code
_entity_poly.pdbx_strand_id
1 'polypeptide(L)'
;PLATPATPPSLRLTDNYPLIDGDRNLLPLYGAIVQAVYAIRNPYPPETTNEASQSTDELHIRDIVDYTASTELALEELTLNEIDVAFGDLPAAKRFLAETAVDEVPELTPVAREALVFFVHADNPVTSLNLEQIRDIYAGKALSWKDVGGPETEILAFQSDDKRTQQALNDMVMHGRATACPTNEKYVPHRIAAYRNRMNALGYDFRWRANKRFPNGEIRFLSINGIAPTPENIRSGAYPLLFSIVMATGRSPCKEVSDLRNWICGPEGQALINLTGFVSIKGGMEERKGD
;
A
#
# COMPACT_ATOMS: atom_id res chain seq x y z
N PRO A 1 -3.93 -15.49 -1.93
CA PRO A 1 -4.72 -15.29 -3.15
C PRO A 1 -4.99 -13.82 -3.35
N LEU A 2 -4.99 -13.35 -4.63
CA LEU A 2 -5.39 -12.01 -5.01
C LEU A 2 -6.90 -11.83 -4.87
N ALA A 3 -7.34 -10.58 -4.71
CA ALA A 3 -8.76 -10.26 -4.69
C ALA A 3 -9.38 -10.50 -6.08
N THR A 4 -10.59 -11.05 -6.10
CA THR A 4 -11.32 -11.34 -7.34
C THR A 4 -12.69 -10.64 -7.29
N PRO A 5 -13.09 -9.94 -8.37
CA PRO A 5 -14.42 -9.31 -8.42
C PRO A 5 -15.52 -10.37 -8.42
N ALA A 6 -16.68 -10.06 -7.85
CA ALA A 6 -17.81 -10.98 -7.79
C ALA A 6 -18.45 -11.24 -9.15
N THR A 7 -18.33 -10.29 -10.08
CA THR A 7 -18.83 -10.39 -11.47
C THR A 7 -17.67 -10.18 -12.45
N PRO A 8 -17.70 -10.82 -13.63
CA PRO A 8 -16.70 -10.55 -14.66
C PRO A 8 -16.64 -9.05 -14.99
N PRO A 9 -15.42 -8.46 -15.14
CA PRO A 9 -15.27 -7.06 -15.45
C PRO A 9 -15.74 -6.74 -16.89
N SER A 10 -16.17 -5.50 -17.09
CA SER A 10 -16.57 -5.01 -18.42
C SER A 10 -15.38 -4.87 -19.38
N LEU A 11 -14.18 -4.59 -18.85
CA LEU A 11 -12.94 -4.61 -19.63
C LEU A 11 -12.35 -6.01 -19.64
N ARG A 12 -12.02 -6.48 -20.86
CA ARG A 12 -11.29 -7.73 -21.07
C ARG A 12 -10.25 -7.52 -22.15
N LEU A 13 -8.99 -7.57 -21.78
CA LEU A 13 -7.86 -7.55 -22.71
C LEU A 13 -7.57 -8.98 -23.17
N THR A 14 -7.53 -9.19 -24.49
CA THR A 14 -7.33 -10.50 -25.12
C THR A 14 -6.00 -10.60 -25.90
N ASP A 15 -5.44 -9.45 -26.22
CA ASP A 15 -4.21 -9.28 -27.00
C ASP A 15 -3.54 -7.96 -26.59
N ASN A 16 -2.33 -7.70 -27.09
CA ASN A 16 -1.56 -6.49 -26.81
C ASN A 16 -1.56 -6.12 -25.30
N TYR A 17 -1.25 -7.11 -24.47
CA TYR A 17 -1.24 -6.93 -23.02
C TYR A 17 -0.19 -5.88 -22.63
N PRO A 18 -0.59 -4.75 -21.97
CA PRO A 18 0.38 -3.82 -21.43
C PRO A 18 1.32 -4.52 -20.45
N LEU A 19 2.62 -4.24 -20.57
CA LEU A 19 3.62 -4.69 -19.60
C LEU A 19 3.53 -3.82 -18.34
N ILE A 20 3.38 -4.46 -17.21
CA ILE A 20 3.12 -3.78 -15.92
C ILE A 20 4.21 -4.13 -14.93
N ASP A 21 4.77 -3.11 -14.28
CA ASP A 21 5.56 -3.27 -13.09
C ASP A 21 5.09 -2.33 -11.97
N GLY A 22 5.64 -2.49 -10.79
CA GLY A 22 5.32 -1.62 -9.65
C GLY A 22 6.03 -2.03 -8.39
N ASP A 23 5.93 -1.14 -7.42
CA ASP A 23 6.42 -1.41 -6.08
C ASP A 23 5.84 -2.72 -5.53
N ARG A 24 6.72 -3.59 -5.06
CA ARG A 24 6.35 -4.91 -4.49
C ARG A 24 5.23 -4.85 -3.47
N ASN A 25 5.15 -3.78 -2.67
CA ASN A 25 4.10 -3.65 -1.67
C ASN A 25 2.72 -3.39 -2.28
N LEU A 26 2.67 -2.98 -3.55
CA LEU A 26 1.45 -2.74 -4.31
C LEU A 26 1.03 -3.94 -5.19
N LEU A 27 1.84 -5.00 -5.26
CA LEU A 27 1.53 -6.22 -6.03
C LEU A 27 0.11 -6.76 -5.77
N PRO A 28 -0.43 -6.77 -4.54
CA PRO A 28 -1.81 -7.22 -4.33
C PRO A 28 -2.86 -6.36 -5.02
N LEU A 29 -2.55 -5.08 -5.28
CA LEU A 29 -3.44 -4.16 -6.01
C LEU A 29 -3.35 -4.41 -7.51
N TYR A 30 -2.17 -4.19 -8.12
CA TYR A 30 -2.07 -4.31 -9.58
C TYR A 30 -2.13 -5.76 -10.07
N GLY A 31 -1.68 -6.73 -9.28
CA GLY A 31 -1.88 -8.14 -9.58
C GLY A 31 -3.35 -8.56 -9.61
N ALA A 32 -4.20 -8.02 -8.71
CA ALA A 32 -5.64 -8.25 -8.76
C ALA A 32 -6.29 -7.60 -10.00
N ILE A 33 -5.82 -6.42 -10.40
CA ILE A 33 -6.27 -5.75 -11.63
C ILE A 33 -5.95 -6.61 -12.86
N VAL A 34 -4.70 -7.06 -13.00
CA VAL A 34 -4.28 -7.92 -14.10
C VAL A 34 -5.09 -9.22 -14.12
N GLN A 35 -5.20 -9.90 -12.96
CA GLN A 35 -6.01 -11.11 -12.85
C GLN A 35 -7.46 -10.91 -13.27
N ALA A 36 -8.03 -9.72 -13.03
CA ALA A 36 -9.42 -9.43 -13.38
C ALA A 36 -9.61 -9.16 -14.86
N VAL A 37 -8.75 -8.33 -15.48
CA VAL A 37 -9.01 -7.79 -16.83
C VAL A 37 -8.25 -8.47 -17.94
N TYR A 38 -7.13 -9.16 -17.65
CA TYR A 38 -6.39 -9.88 -18.67
C TYR A 38 -7.01 -11.27 -18.88
N ALA A 39 -7.28 -11.62 -20.12
CA ALA A 39 -7.90 -12.90 -20.47
C ALA A 39 -6.90 -14.07 -20.44
N ILE A 40 -6.11 -14.16 -19.38
CA ILE A 40 -5.11 -15.20 -19.19
C ILE A 40 -5.76 -16.41 -18.50
N ARG A 41 -5.63 -17.60 -19.08
CA ARG A 41 -6.31 -18.81 -18.61
C ARG A 41 -5.79 -19.34 -17.26
N ASN A 42 -4.50 -19.18 -16.99
CA ASN A 42 -3.88 -19.67 -15.75
C ASN A 42 -2.87 -18.68 -15.20
N PRO A 43 -3.29 -17.75 -14.34
CA PRO A 43 -2.41 -16.72 -13.79
C PRO A 43 -1.27 -17.26 -12.93
N TYR A 44 -1.41 -18.47 -12.37
CA TYR A 44 -0.40 -19.11 -11.53
C TYR A 44 -0.27 -20.60 -11.92
N PRO A 45 0.77 -21.00 -12.65
CA PRO A 45 1.02 -22.42 -12.85
C PRO A 45 1.25 -23.09 -11.49
N PRO A 46 0.76 -24.33 -11.28
CA PRO A 46 1.04 -25.07 -10.06
C PRO A 46 2.57 -25.27 -9.93
N GLU A 47 3.10 -25.11 -8.71
CA GLU A 47 4.55 -25.21 -8.43
C GLU A 47 5.16 -26.61 -8.69
N THR A 48 4.36 -27.58 -9.17
CA THR A 48 4.72 -29.00 -9.27
C THR A 48 4.74 -29.58 -10.68
N THR A 49 4.78 -28.79 -11.74
CA THR A 49 4.94 -29.35 -13.09
C THR A 49 6.40 -29.40 -13.46
N ASN A 50 6.93 -30.64 -13.63
CA ASN A 50 8.21 -30.87 -14.30
C ASN A 50 8.31 -30.07 -15.58
N GLU A 51 9.46 -29.47 -15.85
CA GLU A 51 9.78 -28.59 -16.98
C GLU A 51 9.42 -29.16 -18.39
N ALA A 52 8.94 -30.40 -18.49
CA ALA A 52 8.68 -31.12 -19.75
C ALA A 52 7.27 -30.91 -20.34
N SER A 53 6.36 -30.15 -19.70
CA SER A 53 4.96 -29.98 -20.16
C SER A 53 4.53 -28.50 -20.33
N GLN A 54 5.47 -27.57 -20.43
CA GLN A 54 5.14 -26.19 -20.78
C GLN A 54 4.83 -26.13 -22.28
N SER A 55 3.55 -26.01 -22.64
CA SER A 55 3.20 -25.54 -23.98
C SER A 55 3.69 -24.12 -24.10
N THR A 56 4.53 -23.83 -25.09
CA THR A 56 5.19 -22.54 -25.34
C THR A 56 4.23 -21.40 -25.71
N ASP A 57 2.92 -21.62 -25.68
CA ASP A 57 1.89 -20.66 -26.13
C ASP A 57 0.98 -20.13 -25.01
N GLU A 58 1.18 -20.52 -23.74
CA GLU A 58 0.37 -19.98 -22.64
C GLU A 58 1.11 -18.81 -21.96
N LEU A 59 0.57 -17.60 -22.14
CA LEU A 59 1.01 -16.39 -21.45
C LEU A 59 0.66 -16.49 -19.96
N HIS A 60 1.65 -16.29 -19.09
CA HIS A 60 1.47 -16.29 -17.65
C HIS A 60 1.53 -14.85 -17.10
N ILE A 61 0.92 -14.59 -15.95
CA ILE A 61 1.04 -13.28 -15.29
C ILE A 61 2.51 -12.86 -15.10
N ARG A 62 3.42 -13.80 -14.86
CA ARG A 62 4.86 -13.52 -14.74
C ARG A 62 5.51 -12.95 -15.99
N ASP A 63 4.89 -13.15 -17.15
CA ASP A 63 5.39 -12.66 -18.44
C ASP A 63 4.94 -11.23 -18.72
N ILE A 64 3.97 -10.72 -17.92
CA ILE A 64 3.32 -9.42 -18.12
C ILE A 64 3.52 -8.52 -16.91
N VAL A 65 3.65 -9.11 -15.73
CA VAL A 65 3.76 -8.41 -14.45
C VAL A 65 5.10 -8.75 -13.84
N ASP A 66 5.96 -7.77 -13.77
CA ASP A 66 7.13 -7.83 -12.91
C ASP A 66 6.84 -7.13 -11.57
N TYR A 67 7.74 -7.23 -10.62
CA TYR A 67 7.69 -6.47 -9.39
C TYR A 67 9.10 -6.05 -8.99
N THR A 68 9.37 -4.80 -9.17
CA THR A 68 10.61 -4.19 -8.70
C THR A 68 10.58 -3.97 -7.19
N ALA A 69 11.73 -3.62 -6.64
CA ALA A 69 11.81 -3.36 -5.21
C ALA A 69 11.15 -2.04 -4.80
N SER A 70 10.97 -1.08 -5.73
CA SER A 70 10.51 0.26 -5.39
C SER A 70 9.78 0.96 -6.54
N THR A 71 9.07 2.03 -6.19
CA THR A 71 8.41 2.94 -7.15
C THR A 71 9.42 3.56 -8.12
N GLU A 72 10.60 3.92 -7.63
CA GLU A 72 11.65 4.59 -8.42
C GLU A 72 12.16 3.69 -9.55
N LEU A 73 12.40 2.40 -9.26
CA LEU A 73 12.85 1.43 -10.26
C LEU A 73 11.78 1.17 -11.31
N ALA A 74 10.51 1.00 -10.92
CA ALA A 74 9.42 0.83 -11.88
C ALA A 74 9.24 2.06 -12.79
N LEU A 75 9.47 3.27 -12.27
CA LEU A 75 9.46 4.49 -13.07
C LEU A 75 10.67 4.60 -14.00
N GLU A 76 11.83 4.11 -13.59
CA GLU A 76 13.01 4.03 -14.45
C GLU A 76 12.73 3.14 -15.66
N GLU A 77 12.22 1.93 -15.48
CA GLU A 77 11.82 1.03 -16.56
C GLU A 77 10.76 1.65 -17.49
N LEU A 78 9.77 2.36 -16.91
CA LEU A 78 8.77 3.08 -17.71
C LEU A 78 9.41 4.17 -18.57
N THR A 79 10.36 4.93 -18.04
CA THR A 79 11.04 6.00 -18.80
C THR A 79 11.99 5.46 -19.86
N LEU A 80 12.48 4.22 -19.70
CA LEU A 80 13.27 3.49 -20.70
C LEU A 80 12.39 2.77 -21.74
N ASN A 81 11.06 2.85 -21.64
CA ASN A 81 10.09 2.12 -22.47
C ASN A 81 10.24 0.58 -22.39
N GLU A 82 10.69 0.06 -21.27
CA GLU A 82 10.78 -1.38 -20.98
C GLU A 82 9.43 -1.93 -20.52
N ILE A 83 8.58 -1.07 -19.94
CA ILE A 83 7.21 -1.37 -19.53
C ILE A 83 6.25 -0.27 -20.02
N ASP A 84 4.94 -0.57 -20.02
CA ASP A 84 3.88 0.35 -20.45
C ASP A 84 3.23 1.09 -19.26
N VAL A 85 3.25 0.46 -18.08
CA VAL A 85 2.56 0.93 -16.88
C VAL A 85 3.39 0.66 -15.63
N ALA A 86 3.63 1.69 -14.82
CA ALA A 86 4.24 1.55 -13.50
C ALA A 86 3.25 1.91 -12.38
N PHE A 87 3.16 1.04 -11.33
CA PHE A 87 2.41 1.34 -10.11
C PHE A 87 3.35 1.75 -8.97
N GLY A 88 3.08 2.90 -8.37
CA GLY A 88 3.91 3.44 -7.30
C GLY A 88 3.15 4.34 -6.33
N ASP A 89 3.85 4.81 -5.29
CA ASP A 89 3.32 5.87 -4.45
C ASP A 89 3.69 7.25 -5.00
N LEU A 90 2.77 8.19 -4.86
CA LEU A 90 2.93 9.55 -5.39
C LEU A 90 4.13 10.31 -4.78
N PRO A 91 4.44 10.22 -3.47
CA PRO A 91 5.62 10.85 -2.89
C PRO A 91 6.94 10.36 -3.53
N ALA A 92 7.12 9.06 -3.66
CA ALA A 92 8.31 8.47 -4.30
C ALA A 92 8.39 8.84 -5.79
N ALA A 93 7.26 8.77 -6.51
CA ALA A 93 7.19 9.15 -7.92
C ALA A 93 7.60 10.62 -8.12
N LYS A 94 7.10 11.53 -7.30
CA LYS A 94 7.49 12.96 -7.36
C LYS A 94 8.97 13.18 -7.06
N ARG A 95 9.52 12.45 -6.08
CA ARG A 95 10.94 12.53 -5.74
C ARG A 95 11.80 12.05 -6.91
N PHE A 96 11.50 10.90 -7.49
CA PHE A 96 12.18 10.38 -8.67
C PHE A 96 12.20 11.39 -9.81
N LEU A 97 11.04 11.96 -10.17
CA LEU A 97 10.91 12.93 -11.26
C LEU A 97 11.60 14.28 -10.97
N ALA A 98 11.82 14.61 -9.70
CA ALA A 98 12.55 15.84 -9.32
C ALA A 98 14.08 15.63 -9.35
N GLU A 99 14.55 14.42 -9.12
CA GLU A 99 15.96 14.07 -9.00
C GLU A 99 16.55 13.48 -10.30
N THR A 100 15.69 12.99 -11.20
CA THR A 100 16.10 12.32 -12.44
C THR A 100 15.71 13.15 -13.65
N ALA A 101 16.69 13.40 -14.55
CA ALA A 101 16.41 13.97 -15.85
C ALA A 101 15.76 12.91 -16.73
N VAL A 102 14.49 13.11 -17.09
CA VAL A 102 13.75 12.23 -18.00
C VAL A 102 13.41 12.99 -19.28
N ASP A 103 13.52 12.31 -20.43
CA ASP A 103 13.20 12.92 -21.74
C ASP A 103 11.71 13.25 -21.83
N GLU A 104 10.86 12.33 -21.34
CA GLU A 104 9.42 12.51 -21.22
C GLU A 104 8.96 12.25 -19.80
N VAL A 105 8.31 13.23 -19.20
CA VAL A 105 7.71 13.09 -17.85
C VAL A 105 6.47 12.24 -17.95
N PRO A 106 6.41 11.08 -17.27
CA PRO A 106 5.23 10.23 -17.22
C PRO A 106 3.97 10.94 -16.71
N GLU A 107 2.79 10.51 -17.19
CA GLU A 107 1.51 10.92 -16.62
C GLU A 107 1.24 10.11 -15.35
N LEU A 108 1.03 10.79 -14.24
CA LEU A 108 0.72 10.17 -12.95
C LEU A 108 -0.78 10.27 -12.67
N THR A 109 -1.50 9.15 -12.79
CA THR A 109 -2.94 9.07 -12.50
C THR A 109 -3.15 8.47 -11.10
N PRO A 110 -3.70 9.23 -10.13
CA PRO A 110 -4.09 8.63 -8.83
C PRO A 110 -5.17 7.57 -9.03
N VAL A 111 -4.96 6.38 -8.48
CA VAL A 111 -5.87 5.22 -8.61
C VAL A 111 -6.39 4.71 -7.27
N ALA A 112 -5.61 4.86 -6.20
CA ALA A 112 -5.94 4.41 -4.85
C ALA A 112 -5.31 5.31 -3.80
N ARG A 113 -5.66 5.10 -2.53
CA ARG A 113 -5.02 5.71 -1.37
C ARG A 113 -4.55 4.65 -0.39
N GLU A 114 -3.48 4.98 0.31
CA GLU A 114 -2.95 4.21 1.42
C GLU A 114 -2.61 5.16 2.57
N ALA A 115 -2.46 4.61 3.79
CA ALA A 115 -2.17 5.39 4.97
C ALA A 115 -1.09 4.73 5.83
N LEU A 116 -0.19 5.54 6.39
CA LEU A 116 0.66 5.14 7.49
C LEU A 116 -0.19 5.18 8.77
N VAL A 117 -0.34 4.04 9.43
CA VAL A 117 -1.13 3.91 10.66
C VAL A 117 -0.24 3.56 11.83
N PHE A 118 -0.60 4.09 12.99
CA PHE A 118 -0.04 3.70 14.27
C PHE A 118 -1.01 2.79 14.99
N PHE A 119 -0.48 1.79 15.68
CA PHE A 119 -1.31 0.81 16.37
C PHE A 119 -0.70 0.37 17.69
N VAL A 120 -1.58 -0.03 18.59
CA VAL A 120 -1.30 -0.55 19.91
C VAL A 120 -2.02 -1.88 20.11
N HIS A 121 -1.71 -2.60 21.20
CA HIS A 121 -2.51 -3.74 21.62
C HIS A 121 -3.98 -3.31 21.81
N ALA A 122 -4.93 -4.19 21.50
CA ALA A 122 -6.36 -3.88 21.56
C ALA A 122 -6.80 -3.36 22.95
N ASP A 123 -6.22 -3.88 24.02
CA ASP A 123 -6.54 -3.50 25.40
C ASP A 123 -5.76 -2.28 25.92
N ASN A 124 -4.87 -1.68 25.13
CA ASN A 124 -4.21 -0.44 25.52
C ASN A 124 -5.26 0.68 25.65
N PRO A 125 -5.35 1.43 26.75
CA PRO A 125 -6.39 2.45 26.93
C PRO A 125 -6.23 3.67 26.05
N VAL A 126 -5.04 3.93 25.48
CA VAL A 126 -4.80 5.08 24.59
C VAL A 126 -5.43 4.81 23.22
N THR A 127 -6.33 5.70 22.81
CA THR A 127 -7.08 5.56 21.54
C THR A 127 -6.69 6.58 20.48
N SER A 128 -6.00 7.65 20.87
CA SER A 128 -5.61 8.74 19.98
C SER A 128 -4.29 9.37 20.44
N LEU A 129 -3.48 9.77 19.47
CA LEU A 129 -2.29 10.59 19.66
C LEU A 129 -2.32 11.75 18.66
N ASN A 130 -1.70 12.87 19.00
CA ASN A 130 -1.39 13.89 18.01
C ASN A 130 -0.01 13.64 17.39
N LEU A 131 0.28 14.31 16.27
CA LEU A 131 1.54 14.11 15.55
C LEU A 131 2.77 14.51 16.38
N GLU A 132 2.66 15.52 17.25
CA GLU A 132 3.78 15.93 18.11
C GLU A 132 4.07 14.88 19.19
N GLN A 133 3.03 14.30 19.79
CA GLN A 133 3.20 13.18 20.74
C GLN A 133 3.92 11.99 20.08
N ILE A 134 3.54 11.65 18.84
CA ILE A 134 4.22 10.58 18.10
C ILE A 134 5.69 10.93 17.85
N ARG A 135 5.97 12.17 17.43
CA ARG A 135 7.34 12.65 17.24
C ARG A 135 8.17 12.57 18.52
N ASP A 136 7.60 12.99 19.64
CA ASP A 136 8.28 12.96 20.92
C ASP A 136 8.53 11.52 21.42
N ILE A 137 7.62 10.59 21.16
CA ILE A 137 7.84 9.17 21.45
C ILE A 137 9.01 8.63 20.60
N TYR A 138 8.97 8.81 19.28
CA TYR A 138 10.02 8.28 18.40
C TYR A 138 11.35 9.05 18.51
N ALA A 139 11.35 10.29 19.00
CA ALA A 139 12.54 11.04 19.36
C ALA A 139 13.09 10.69 20.76
N GLY A 140 12.44 9.78 21.50
CA GLY A 140 12.87 9.37 22.85
C GLY A 140 12.67 10.42 23.93
N LYS A 141 11.78 11.40 23.72
CA LYS A 141 11.43 12.43 24.70
C LYS A 141 10.26 12.00 25.61
N ALA A 142 9.25 11.34 25.03
CA ALA A 142 8.14 10.73 25.77
C ALA A 142 8.42 9.23 25.91
N LEU A 143 8.71 8.78 27.11
CA LEU A 143 9.09 7.39 27.42
C LEU A 143 7.98 6.63 28.13
N SER A 144 6.99 7.33 28.67
CA SER A 144 5.85 6.74 29.38
C SER A 144 4.54 7.11 28.68
N TRP A 145 3.58 6.19 28.69
CA TRP A 145 2.22 6.50 28.22
C TRP A 145 1.59 7.64 28.99
N LYS A 146 2.02 7.88 30.25
CA LYS A 146 1.61 9.03 31.06
C LYS A 146 1.97 10.37 30.40
N ASP A 147 3.11 10.44 29.69
CA ASP A 147 3.58 11.66 29.03
C ASP A 147 2.63 12.08 27.87
N VAL A 148 1.82 11.15 27.41
CA VAL A 148 0.85 11.35 26.30
C VAL A 148 -0.61 11.15 26.73
N GLY A 149 -0.87 11.15 28.07
CA GLY A 149 -2.22 11.07 28.62
C GLY A 149 -2.74 9.65 28.90
N GLY A 150 -1.89 8.65 28.83
CA GLY A 150 -2.19 7.26 29.15
C GLY A 150 -1.78 6.86 30.59
N PRO A 151 -1.70 5.56 30.88
CA PRO A 151 -1.28 5.02 32.17
C PRO A 151 0.21 5.24 32.42
N GLU A 152 0.62 5.12 33.71
CA GLU A 152 2.03 5.21 34.13
C GLU A 152 2.80 3.92 33.81
N THR A 153 3.02 3.66 32.51
CA THR A 153 3.77 2.51 31.99
C THR A 153 4.70 2.96 30.87
N GLU A 154 5.83 2.29 30.74
CA GLU A 154 6.81 2.56 29.68
C GLU A 154 6.20 2.36 28.29
N ILE A 155 6.59 3.19 27.31
CA ILE A 155 6.25 3.00 25.90
C ILE A 155 7.34 2.16 25.24
N LEU A 156 6.97 1.01 24.69
CA LEU A 156 7.82 0.23 23.80
C LEU A 156 7.54 0.62 22.34
N ALA A 157 8.25 1.63 21.85
CA ALA A 157 8.13 2.08 20.47
C ALA A 157 9.01 1.21 19.56
N PHE A 158 8.41 0.53 18.57
CA PHE A 158 9.12 -0.31 17.62
C PHE A 158 9.39 0.45 16.32
N GLN A 159 10.60 0.25 15.77
CA GLN A 159 10.93 0.70 14.42
C GLN A 159 10.68 -0.42 13.40
N SER A 160 10.26 -0.05 12.20
CA SER A 160 10.15 -0.97 11.08
C SER A 160 11.55 -1.29 10.51
N ASP A 161 11.80 -2.55 10.16
CA ASP A 161 12.96 -2.98 9.38
C ASP A 161 12.74 -2.81 7.86
N ASP A 162 11.50 -2.59 7.46
CA ASP A 162 11.14 -2.26 6.09
C ASP A 162 11.51 -0.81 5.78
N LYS A 163 12.45 -0.63 4.85
CA LYS A 163 13.02 0.68 4.50
C LYS A 163 11.96 1.69 4.08
N ARG A 164 10.95 1.24 3.34
CA ARG A 164 9.88 2.11 2.85
C ARG A 164 8.97 2.59 3.97
N THR A 165 8.58 1.70 4.88
CA THR A 165 7.78 2.07 6.05
C THR A 165 8.57 3.04 6.95
N GLN A 166 9.88 2.80 7.11
CA GLN A 166 10.76 3.70 7.85
C GLN A 166 10.86 5.08 7.16
N GLN A 167 10.99 5.10 5.82
CA GLN A 167 11.00 6.34 5.06
C GLN A 167 9.69 7.11 5.20
N ALA A 168 8.54 6.41 5.14
CA ALA A 168 7.24 7.04 5.35
C ALA A 168 7.12 7.69 6.75
N LEU A 169 7.63 7.04 7.80
CA LEU A 169 7.70 7.66 9.14
C LEU A 169 8.54 8.93 9.11
N ASN A 170 9.72 8.88 8.49
CA ASN A 170 10.64 10.02 8.43
C ASN A 170 10.02 11.20 7.67
N ASP A 171 9.43 10.94 6.52
CA ASP A 171 8.89 11.98 5.63
C ASP A 171 7.60 12.57 6.16
N MET A 172 6.66 11.73 6.63
CA MET A 172 5.31 12.15 6.98
C MET A 172 5.19 12.61 8.44
N VAL A 173 6.07 12.11 9.32
CA VAL A 173 5.97 12.35 10.77
C VAL A 173 7.17 13.08 11.33
N MET A 174 8.36 12.54 11.15
CA MET A 174 9.57 13.06 11.83
C MET A 174 10.11 14.34 11.18
N HIS A 175 9.92 14.55 9.88
CA HIS A 175 10.37 15.75 9.16
C HIS A 175 11.83 16.11 9.45
N GLY A 176 12.73 15.13 9.35
CA GLY A 176 14.16 15.31 9.58
C GLY A 176 14.60 15.28 11.06
N ARG A 177 13.69 15.11 12.02
CA ARG A 177 14.06 14.86 13.41
C ARG A 177 14.68 13.48 13.55
N ALA A 178 15.76 13.37 14.30
CA ALA A 178 16.39 12.08 14.57
C ALA A 178 15.45 11.16 15.32
N THR A 179 15.38 9.91 14.88
CA THR A 179 14.66 8.85 15.58
C THR A 179 15.60 8.25 16.63
N ALA A 180 15.29 8.45 17.89
CA ALA A 180 15.94 7.77 19.00
C ALA A 180 14.97 6.70 19.50
N CYS A 181 15.06 5.48 18.95
CA CYS A 181 14.24 4.42 19.50
C CYS A 181 14.85 3.95 20.81
N PRO A 182 14.11 4.06 21.95
CA PRO A 182 14.62 3.58 23.22
C PRO A 182 14.81 2.06 23.26
N THR A 183 14.18 1.34 22.38
CA THR A 183 14.38 -0.10 22.18
C THR A 183 15.08 -0.34 20.86
N ASN A 184 16.34 -0.83 20.89
CA ASN A 184 17.08 -1.31 19.72
C ASN A 184 16.45 -2.58 19.09
N GLU A 185 15.23 -2.92 19.46
CA GLU A 185 14.49 -4.03 18.87
C GLU A 185 13.91 -3.56 17.53
N LYS A 186 14.62 -3.85 16.46
CA LYS A 186 14.09 -3.72 15.10
C LYS A 186 12.80 -4.53 14.99
N TYR A 187 11.81 -3.94 14.38
CA TYR A 187 10.57 -4.61 14.05
C TYR A 187 10.84 -5.81 13.13
N VAL A 188 10.75 -7.00 13.67
CA VAL A 188 10.85 -8.23 12.90
C VAL A 188 9.44 -8.79 12.74
N PRO A 189 8.91 -8.95 11.51
CA PRO A 189 7.51 -9.33 11.26
C PRO A 189 7.05 -10.58 12.02
N HIS A 190 7.92 -11.54 12.26
CA HIS A 190 7.60 -12.76 13.02
C HIS A 190 7.69 -12.60 14.55
N ARG A 191 8.19 -11.47 15.07
CA ARG A 191 8.12 -11.12 16.51
C ARG A 191 6.82 -10.44 16.90
N ILE A 192 5.87 -10.36 16.00
CA ILE A 192 4.52 -9.84 16.21
C ILE A 192 3.78 -10.60 17.34
N ALA A 193 4.16 -11.84 17.62
CA ALA A 193 3.74 -12.52 18.83
C ALA A 193 4.07 -11.74 20.12
N ALA A 194 5.08 -10.82 20.08
CA ALA A 194 5.39 -9.93 21.19
C ALA A 194 4.31 -8.85 21.40
N TYR A 195 3.58 -8.43 20.36
CA TYR A 195 2.46 -7.49 20.51
C TYR A 195 1.28 -8.11 21.25
N ARG A 196 1.02 -9.39 21.03
CA ARG A 196 -0.07 -10.11 21.72
C ARG A 196 0.04 -10.07 23.23
N ASN A 197 1.25 -9.89 23.77
CA ASN A 197 1.52 -9.93 25.20
C ASN A 197 2.04 -8.60 25.78
N ARG A 198 2.18 -7.53 24.96
CA ARG A 198 2.76 -6.26 25.40
C ARG A 198 1.78 -5.11 25.20
N MET A 199 0.95 -4.87 26.19
CA MET A 199 -0.03 -3.77 26.20
C MET A 199 0.59 -2.37 26.05
N ASN A 200 1.88 -2.23 26.33
CA ASN A 200 2.62 -0.98 26.25
C ASN A 200 3.37 -0.76 24.92
N ALA A 201 3.20 -1.66 23.95
CA ALA A 201 3.84 -1.55 22.65
C ALA A 201 3.14 -0.52 21.74
N LEU A 202 3.94 0.25 20.99
CA LEU A 202 3.51 1.11 19.90
C LEU A 202 4.22 0.69 18.61
N GLY A 203 3.45 0.46 17.56
CA GLY A 203 3.97 0.13 16.23
C GLY A 203 3.34 0.98 15.15
N TYR A 204 3.92 0.91 13.95
CA TYR A 204 3.38 1.55 12.75
C TYR A 204 3.65 0.70 11.52
N ASP A 205 2.74 0.77 10.55
CA ASP A 205 2.87 0.12 9.25
C ASP A 205 1.89 0.78 8.27
N PHE A 206 1.95 0.40 7.00
CA PHE A 206 0.89 0.70 6.07
C PHE A 206 -0.40 -0.03 6.47
N ARG A 207 -1.55 0.66 6.39
CA ARG A 207 -2.84 0.18 6.87
C ARG A 207 -3.22 -1.18 6.26
N TRP A 208 -3.06 -1.33 4.94
CA TRP A 208 -3.32 -2.59 4.26
C TRP A 208 -2.51 -3.74 4.86
N ARG A 209 -1.20 -3.51 5.05
CA ARG A 209 -0.30 -4.53 5.59
C ARG A 209 -0.58 -4.86 7.05
N ALA A 210 -0.88 -3.84 7.86
CA ALA A 210 -1.27 -4.03 9.26
C ALA A 210 -2.56 -4.85 9.38
N ASN A 211 -3.59 -4.55 8.59
CA ASN A 211 -4.84 -5.33 8.56
C ASN A 211 -4.60 -6.79 8.16
N LYS A 212 -3.74 -7.03 7.17
CA LYS A 212 -3.43 -8.39 6.72
C LYS A 212 -2.63 -9.19 7.74
N ARG A 213 -1.76 -8.54 8.51
CA ARG A 213 -0.95 -9.18 9.56
C ARG A 213 -1.74 -9.48 10.82
N PHE A 214 -2.72 -8.67 11.16
CA PHE A 214 -3.51 -8.73 12.39
C PHE A 214 -5.02 -8.82 12.10
N PRO A 215 -5.47 -9.88 11.44
CA PRO A 215 -6.87 -9.98 10.99
C PRO A 215 -7.87 -10.19 12.14
N ASN A 216 -7.40 -10.57 13.34
CA ASN A 216 -8.24 -11.02 14.45
C ASN A 216 -8.51 -9.96 15.53
N GLY A 217 -8.27 -8.68 15.24
CA GLY A 217 -8.52 -7.60 16.22
C GLY A 217 -7.52 -7.57 17.39
N GLU A 218 -6.34 -8.13 17.21
CA GLU A 218 -5.28 -8.14 18.24
C GLU A 218 -4.68 -6.76 18.49
N ILE A 219 -4.81 -5.88 17.50
CA ILE A 219 -4.36 -4.50 17.54
C ILE A 219 -5.53 -3.53 17.34
N ARG A 220 -5.35 -2.32 17.81
CA ARG A 220 -6.22 -1.19 17.52
C ARG A 220 -5.41 -0.08 16.87
N PHE A 221 -5.91 0.44 15.75
CA PHE A 221 -5.36 1.64 15.13
C PHE A 221 -5.67 2.86 16.00
N LEU A 222 -4.66 3.71 16.18
CA LEU A 222 -4.81 4.98 16.86
C LEU A 222 -5.40 6.03 15.91
N SER A 223 -6.29 6.85 16.43
CA SER A 223 -6.65 8.09 15.76
C SER A 223 -5.47 9.07 15.83
N ILE A 224 -5.24 9.80 14.74
CA ILE A 224 -4.22 10.84 14.67
C ILE A 224 -4.92 12.20 14.63
N ASN A 225 -4.59 13.07 15.59
CA ASN A 225 -5.30 14.35 15.78
C ASN A 225 -6.83 14.16 15.92
N GLY A 226 -7.27 13.06 16.56
CA GLY A 226 -8.68 12.71 16.71
C GLY A 226 -9.34 12.06 15.49
N ILE A 227 -8.63 11.87 14.38
CA ILE A 227 -9.17 11.28 13.14
C ILE A 227 -8.71 9.84 13.01
N ALA A 228 -9.67 8.91 12.97
CA ALA A 228 -9.39 7.48 12.81
C ALA A 228 -9.01 7.14 11.35
N PRO A 229 -8.14 6.14 11.10
CA PRO A 229 -7.74 5.71 9.76
C PRO A 229 -8.80 4.81 9.10
N THR A 230 -10.05 5.26 9.09
CA THR A 230 -11.12 4.54 8.39
C THR A 230 -11.01 4.74 6.88
N PRO A 231 -11.56 3.82 6.07
CA PRO A 231 -11.60 4.00 4.61
C PRO A 231 -12.24 5.33 4.20
N GLU A 232 -13.27 5.79 4.90
CA GLU A 232 -13.97 7.06 4.64
C GLU A 232 -13.06 8.27 4.89
N ASN A 233 -12.34 8.29 6.02
CA ASN A 233 -11.41 9.37 6.37
C ASN A 233 -10.19 9.40 5.47
N ILE A 234 -9.73 8.24 5.01
CA ILE A 234 -8.63 8.14 4.03
C ILE A 234 -9.14 8.59 2.65
N ARG A 235 -10.32 8.15 2.23
CA ARG A 235 -10.92 8.51 0.93
C ARG A 235 -11.24 10.01 0.86
N SER A 236 -11.75 10.59 1.92
CA SER A 236 -12.05 12.03 1.97
C SER A 236 -10.80 12.91 2.07
N GLY A 237 -9.66 12.35 2.51
CA GLY A 237 -8.46 13.13 2.77
C GLY A 237 -8.38 13.69 4.19
N ALA A 238 -9.32 13.33 5.07
CA ALA A 238 -9.34 13.81 6.45
C ALA A 238 -8.22 13.22 7.30
N TYR A 239 -7.86 11.94 7.10
CA TYR A 239 -6.77 11.31 7.84
C TYR A 239 -5.42 11.92 7.43
N PRO A 240 -4.57 12.40 8.37
CA PRO A 240 -3.43 13.24 8.05
C PRO A 240 -2.23 12.50 7.44
N LEU A 241 -2.11 11.18 7.65
CA LEU A 241 -0.96 10.38 7.23
C LEU A 241 -1.32 9.46 6.04
N LEU A 242 -1.89 10.04 5.00
CA LEU A 242 -2.26 9.33 3.77
C LEU A 242 -1.38 9.76 2.60
N PHE A 243 -1.30 8.89 1.59
CA PHE A 243 -0.71 9.19 0.30
C PHE A 243 -1.50 8.51 -0.83
N SER A 244 -1.35 9.04 -2.04
CA SER A 244 -1.96 8.44 -3.23
C SER A 244 -1.06 7.36 -3.81
N ILE A 245 -1.67 6.28 -4.27
CA ILE A 245 -1.07 5.31 -5.18
C ILE A 245 -1.40 5.77 -6.59
N VAL A 246 -0.41 5.78 -7.46
CA VAL A 246 -0.52 6.22 -8.84
C VAL A 246 -0.26 5.08 -9.82
N MET A 247 -0.95 5.14 -10.95
CA MET A 247 -0.62 4.48 -12.19
C MET A 247 0.14 5.50 -13.04
N ALA A 248 1.40 5.23 -13.34
CA ALA A 248 2.21 6.04 -14.23
C ALA A 248 2.20 5.42 -15.63
N THR A 249 2.09 6.27 -16.66
CA THR A 249 2.10 5.88 -18.08
C THR A 249 2.88 6.88 -18.89
N GLY A 250 3.34 6.49 -20.09
CA GLY A 250 3.82 7.46 -21.06
C GLY A 250 2.76 8.50 -21.44
N ARG A 251 3.15 9.62 -22.03
CA ARG A 251 2.22 10.70 -22.43
C ARG A 251 1.24 10.32 -23.53
N SER A 252 1.62 9.39 -24.40
CA SER A 252 0.80 8.93 -25.51
C SER A 252 0.62 7.41 -25.42
N PRO A 253 -0.07 6.90 -24.39
CA PRO A 253 -0.23 5.48 -24.16
C PRO A 253 -1.07 4.86 -25.28
N CYS A 254 -0.84 3.57 -25.56
CA CYS A 254 -1.67 2.81 -26.48
C CYS A 254 -3.13 2.74 -25.98
N LYS A 255 -4.01 2.23 -26.85
CA LYS A 255 -5.45 2.12 -26.52
C LYS A 255 -5.68 1.24 -25.30
N GLU A 256 -5.00 0.11 -25.21
CA GLU A 256 -5.14 -0.88 -24.13
C GLU A 256 -4.75 -0.28 -22.76
N VAL A 257 -3.67 0.51 -22.70
CA VAL A 257 -3.26 1.24 -21.49
C VAL A 257 -4.30 2.31 -21.12
N SER A 258 -4.83 3.02 -22.11
CA SER A 258 -5.87 4.04 -21.90
C SER A 258 -7.18 3.41 -21.40
N ASP A 259 -7.59 2.29 -21.97
CA ASP A 259 -8.78 1.54 -21.55
C ASP A 259 -8.58 0.98 -20.12
N LEU A 260 -7.41 0.43 -19.82
CA LEU A 260 -7.06 -0.05 -18.49
C LEU A 260 -7.13 1.07 -17.44
N ARG A 261 -6.54 2.24 -17.72
CA ARG A 261 -6.61 3.42 -16.84
C ARG A 261 -8.05 3.85 -16.61
N ASN A 262 -8.86 3.93 -17.65
CA ASN A 262 -10.26 4.34 -17.56
C ASN A 262 -11.07 3.34 -16.74
N TRP A 263 -10.84 2.05 -16.92
CA TRP A 263 -11.50 1.01 -16.15
C TRP A 263 -11.09 1.05 -14.66
N ILE A 264 -9.78 1.17 -14.37
CA ILE A 264 -9.28 1.29 -12.99
C ILE A 264 -9.93 2.49 -12.27
N CYS A 265 -10.04 3.62 -12.94
CA CYS A 265 -10.67 4.84 -12.39
C CYS A 265 -12.20 4.78 -12.42
N GLY A 266 -12.78 3.79 -13.05
CA GLY A 266 -14.23 3.54 -13.12
C GLY A 266 -14.76 2.79 -11.90
N PRO A 267 -16.10 2.61 -11.81
CA PRO A 267 -16.74 1.97 -10.65
C PRO A 267 -16.24 0.56 -10.36
N GLU A 268 -16.04 -0.27 -11.39
CA GLU A 268 -15.59 -1.66 -11.25
C GLU A 268 -14.15 -1.74 -10.70
N GLY A 269 -13.22 -0.97 -11.27
CA GLY A 269 -11.84 -0.91 -10.82
C GLY A 269 -11.75 -0.39 -9.40
N GLN A 270 -12.52 0.64 -9.05
CA GLN A 270 -12.55 1.20 -7.69
C GLN A 270 -13.17 0.22 -6.68
N ALA A 271 -14.14 -0.58 -7.08
CA ALA A 271 -14.69 -1.67 -6.25
C ALA A 271 -13.63 -2.76 -6.01
N LEU A 272 -12.91 -3.17 -7.07
CA LEU A 272 -11.81 -4.15 -6.93
C LEU A 272 -10.71 -3.63 -6.00
N ILE A 273 -10.32 -2.36 -6.11
CA ILE A 273 -9.32 -1.75 -5.23
C ILE A 273 -9.72 -1.90 -3.76
N ASN A 274 -10.99 -1.64 -3.40
CA ASN A 274 -11.46 -1.84 -2.03
C ASN A 274 -11.36 -3.32 -1.59
N LEU A 275 -11.63 -4.28 -2.47
CA LEU A 275 -11.47 -5.71 -2.17
C LEU A 275 -10.01 -6.11 -1.91
N THR A 276 -9.04 -5.41 -2.48
CA THR A 276 -7.62 -5.64 -2.19
C THR A 276 -7.19 -5.16 -0.80
N GLY A 277 -8.04 -4.35 -0.13
CA GLY A 277 -7.76 -3.75 1.18
C GLY A 277 -7.16 -2.34 1.11
N PHE A 278 -6.80 -1.87 -0.09
CA PHE A 278 -6.49 -0.46 -0.33
C PHE A 278 -7.77 0.39 -0.35
N VAL A 279 -7.63 1.70 -0.36
CA VAL A 279 -8.79 2.61 -0.34
C VAL A 279 -8.98 3.24 -1.72
N SER A 280 -10.18 3.09 -2.28
CA SER A 280 -10.57 3.74 -3.53
C SER A 280 -10.53 5.27 -3.42
N ILE A 281 -10.26 5.97 -4.53
CA ILE A 281 -10.28 7.44 -4.60
C ILE A 281 -11.68 8.02 -4.79
N LYS A 282 -12.64 7.21 -5.26
CA LYS A 282 -14.06 7.56 -5.43
C LYS A 282 -14.91 6.69 -4.51
N GLY A 283 -16.02 7.20 -4.02
CA GLY A 283 -17.00 6.39 -3.32
C GLY A 283 -17.48 5.28 -4.27
N GLY A 284 -17.22 4.01 -3.92
CA GLY A 284 -17.93 2.91 -4.55
C GLY A 284 -19.44 3.10 -4.35
N MET A 285 -20.25 2.59 -5.28
CA MET A 285 -21.67 2.49 -5.03
C MET A 285 -21.85 1.73 -3.71
N GLU A 286 -22.41 2.39 -2.69
CA GLU A 286 -22.88 1.70 -1.50
C GLU A 286 -23.78 0.56 -1.98
N GLU A 287 -23.44 -0.67 -1.61
CA GLU A 287 -24.40 -1.76 -1.67
C GLU A 287 -25.65 -1.25 -0.93
N ARG A 288 -26.70 -0.95 -1.67
CA ARG A 288 -28.01 -0.75 -1.06
C ARG A 288 -28.34 -2.05 -0.35
N LYS A 289 -28.18 -2.05 0.98
CA LYS A 289 -28.82 -3.06 1.81
C LYS A 289 -30.30 -2.95 1.49
N GLY A 290 -30.80 -3.93 0.77
CA GLY A 290 -32.22 -4.08 0.57
C GLY A 290 -32.90 -4.21 1.92
N ASP A 291 -33.96 -3.44 2.06
CA ASP A 291 -34.95 -3.57 3.12
C ASP A 291 -35.59 -4.98 3.13
#